data_c69ae5930061fdf99e1b2643c91c2373
#
_entry.id   c69ae5930061fdf99e1b2643c91c2373
#
_cell.length_a   1.000
_cell.length_b   1.000
_cell.length_c   1.000
_cell.angle_alpha   90.00
_cell.angle_beta   90.00
_cell.angle_gamma   90.00
#
_symmetry.space_group_name_H-M   'P 1'
#
loop_
_entity.id
_entity.type
_entity.pdbx_description
1 polymer ?
#
loop_
_entity_poly.entity_id
_entity_poly.type
_entity_poly.pdbx_seq_one_letter_code
_entity_poly.pdbx_strand_id
1 'polypeptide(L)'
;MTSEKRRIFPALLAAGILFLPLDGFLIFMEYGHYQQKYQMAALLLEEDRTDLQILKNENLPSLKEAEEMLSQYGYESIRSTFFGEELIRHCFWIIIGSVICFLGIVLILFYVWYRQRKDFESLLEEISAMLEDFRSGNFRTDLLWEHLEDDASRIKDIYMQMESLGSYFEQLKEAAAREKENTKSMVTDISHQLKTPMAALKACLEILDQEDLTEEERKEFLRRCRDQMTGLEQLSSALIQISRMETGIITLYMEEKRIFDTVLLAVNRIIPKAEDKKIEIELEIPEPLQTLILSHDTKWMAEALINLMDNAVKYSPAGSRIRVSMDRWINFIHICVEDEGIGIPKEEQHKVFQRFYRGGAGEVRRQQGSGIGLFLTREIIDRHCGTIKVISGGKKKPKGSLFQIQLPVAGS
;
A
#
# COMPACT_ATOMS: atom_id res chain seq x y z
N MET A 1 -32.95 5.44 1.62
CA MET A 1 -34.24 5.61 2.34
C MET A 1 -35.40 4.71 1.86
N THR A 2 -35.26 3.98 0.76
CA THR A 2 -36.36 3.17 0.15
C THR A 2 -36.29 1.67 0.43
N SER A 3 -35.17 1.07 0.82
CA SER A 3 -35.07 -0.38 1.02
C SER A 3 -35.42 -0.83 2.46
N GLU A 4 -35.17 -0.04 3.46
CA GLU A 4 -35.47 -0.38 4.87
C GLU A 4 -36.96 -0.24 5.21
N LYS A 5 -37.63 0.78 4.69
CA LYS A 5 -39.10 0.86 4.78
C LYS A 5 -39.79 -0.37 4.18
N ARG A 6 -39.16 -1.01 3.19
CA ARG A 6 -39.67 -2.26 2.57
C ARG A 6 -39.56 -3.49 3.49
N ARG A 7 -38.72 -3.49 4.53
CA ARG A 7 -38.56 -4.65 5.43
C ARG A 7 -39.41 -4.54 6.71
N ILE A 8 -39.55 -3.34 7.27
CA ILE A 8 -40.32 -3.13 8.52
C ILE A 8 -41.81 -3.20 8.25
N PHE A 9 -42.29 -2.65 7.14
CA PHE A 9 -43.69 -2.68 6.76
C PHE A 9 -44.26 -4.09 6.60
N PRO A 10 -43.62 -5.05 5.91
CA PRO A 10 -44.10 -6.43 5.87
C PRO A 10 -44.02 -7.15 7.23
N ALA A 11 -43.07 -6.82 8.08
CA ALA A 11 -42.97 -7.40 9.42
C ALA A 11 -44.14 -6.93 10.32
N LEU A 12 -44.50 -5.65 10.27
CA LEU A 12 -45.67 -5.10 10.95
C LEU A 12 -46.96 -5.66 10.39
N LEU A 13 -47.06 -5.83 9.08
CA LEU A 13 -48.21 -6.38 8.42
C LEU A 13 -48.36 -7.88 8.75
N ALA A 14 -47.23 -8.62 8.78
CA ALA A 14 -47.21 -10.03 9.19
C ALA A 14 -47.62 -10.22 10.67
N ALA A 15 -47.16 -9.36 11.57
CA ALA A 15 -47.57 -9.36 12.96
C ALA A 15 -49.07 -9.10 13.09
N GLY A 16 -49.63 -8.09 12.41
CA GLY A 16 -51.07 -7.80 12.41
C GLY A 16 -51.90 -8.92 11.84
N ILE A 17 -51.46 -9.57 10.77
CA ILE A 17 -52.12 -10.74 10.15
C ILE A 17 -52.11 -11.95 11.09
N LEU A 18 -51.10 -12.09 11.94
CA LEU A 18 -51.01 -13.20 12.91
C LEU A 18 -51.94 -13.00 14.11
N PHE A 19 -52.18 -11.76 14.56
CA PHE A 19 -53.05 -11.46 15.69
C PHE A 19 -54.54 -11.67 15.38
N LEU A 20 -54.99 -11.30 14.18
CA LEU A 20 -56.39 -11.45 13.77
C LEU A 20 -56.90 -12.90 13.85
N PRO A 21 -56.25 -13.94 13.28
CA PRO A 21 -56.69 -15.31 13.44
C PRO A 21 -56.54 -15.83 14.86
N LEU A 22 -55.55 -15.35 15.63
CA LEU A 22 -55.37 -15.74 17.05
C LEU A 22 -56.53 -15.22 17.91
N ASP A 23 -56.90 -13.95 17.76
CA ASP A 23 -58.06 -13.35 18.44
C ASP A 23 -59.35 -14.02 18.03
N GLY A 24 -59.52 -14.28 16.72
CA GLY A 24 -60.67 -15.03 16.19
C GLY A 24 -60.77 -16.42 16.82
N PHE A 25 -59.65 -17.14 16.93
CA PHE A 25 -59.60 -18.44 17.58
C PHE A 25 -59.91 -18.38 19.08
N LEU A 26 -59.35 -17.43 19.79
CA LEU A 26 -59.62 -17.24 21.24
C LEU A 26 -61.11 -16.90 21.49
N ILE A 27 -61.66 -15.98 20.69
CA ILE A 27 -63.07 -15.60 20.79
C ILE A 27 -63.96 -16.81 20.45
N PHE A 28 -63.59 -17.61 19.42
CA PHE A 28 -64.32 -18.83 19.07
C PHE A 28 -64.28 -19.87 20.20
N MET A 29 -63.17 -20.08 20.83
CA MET A 29 -63.05 -20.98 22.00
C MET A 29 -63.89 -20.50 23.19
N GLU A 30 -63.87 -19.19 23.49
CA GLU A 30 -64.66 -18.60 24.57
C GLU A 30 -66.15 -18.69 24.26
N TYR A 31 -66.55 -18.49 22.99
CA TYR A 31 -67.91 -18.67 22.56
C TYR A 31 -68.37 -20.13 22.71
N GLY A 32 -67.54 -21.10 22.37
CA GLY A 32 -67.85 -22.53 22.57
C GLY A 32 -68.03 -22.86 24.06
N HIS A 33 -67.20 -22.32 24.94
CA HIS A 33 -67.32 -22.49 26.40
C HIS A 33 -68.63 -21.87 26.94
N TYR A 34 -68.95 -20.69 26.42
CA TYR A 34 -70.22 -20.04 26.71
C TYR A 34 -71.43 -20.87 26.27
N GLN A 35 -71.42 -21.45 25.06
CA GLN A 35 -72.52 -22.32 24.57
C GLN A 35 -72.73 -23.50 25.53
N GLN A 36 -71.63 -24.14 25.99
CA GLN A 36 -71.72 -25.24 26.93
C GLN A 36 -72.35 -24.83 28.28
N LYS A 37 -71.95 -23.69 28.81
CA LYS A 37 -72.54 -23.15 30.03
C LYS A 37 -74.03 -22.86 29.87
N TYR A 38 -74.42 -22.31 28.68
CA TYR A 38 -75.81 -21.98 28.38
C TYR A 38 -76.71 -23.23 28.29
N GLN A 39 -76.14 -24.25 27.62
CA GLN A 39 -76.85 -25.55 27.50
C GLN A 39 -77.00 -26.27 28.85
N MET A 40 -75.94 -26.19 29.71
CA MET A 40 -76.01 -26.72 31.07
C MET A 40 -77.05 -25.98 31.94
N ALA A 41 -77.08 -24.64 31.82
CA ALA A 41 -78.07 -23.83 32.59
C ALA A 41 -79.52 -24.16 32.18
N ALA A 42 -79.79 -24.41 30.88
CA ALA A 42 -81.09 -24.83 30.38
C ALA A 42 -81.57 -26.17 31.02
N LEU A 43 -80.66 -27.16 31.08
CA LEU A 43 -80.94 -28.45 31.72
C LEU A 43 -81.17 -28.34 33.24
N LEU A 44 -80.44 -27.51 33.93
CA LEU A 44 -80.57 -27.28 35.38
C LEU A 44 -81.95 -26.65 35.74
N LEU A 45 -82.47 -25.79 34.87
CA LEU A 45 -83.82 -25.16 35.07
C LEU A 45 -84.96 -26.08 34.75
N GLU A 46 -84.86 -27.01 33.81
CA GLU A 46 -85.92 -27.93 33.42
C GLU A 46 -86.14 -29.01 34.49
N GLU A 47 -85.08 -29.54 35.11
CA GLU A 47 -85.18 -30.71 35.97
C GLU A 47 -85.16 -30.40 37.51
N ASP A 48 -85.20 -29.15 37.94
CA ASP A 48 -85.07 -28.73 39.35
C ASP A 48 -83.91 -29.45 40.11
N ARG A 49 -82.86 -29.81 39.37
CA ARG A 49 -81.69 -30.56 39.89
C ARG A 49 -80.61 -29.62 40.42
N THR A 50 -80.22 -29.86 41.64
CA THR A 50 -79.12 -29.09 42.29
C THR A 50 -77.74 -29.72 42.18
N ASP A 51 -77.62 -30.89 41.52
CA ASP A 51 -76.38 -31.68 41.53
C ASP A 51 -75.61 -31.63 40.20
N LEU A 52 -74.62 -30.81 40.13
CA LEU A 52 -73.71 -30.59 38.96
C LEU A 52 -72.89 -31.82 38.51
N GLN A 53 -72.83 -32.89 39.34
CA GLN A 53 -72.08 -34.09 39.01
C GLN A 53 -72.80 -35.05 38.04
N ILE A 54 -74.15 -34.99 38.00
CA ILE A 54 -74.97 -35.85 37.14
C ILE A 54 -74.94 -35.36 35.69
N LEU A 55 -74.77 -34.06 35.45
CA LEU A 55 -74.74 -33.40 34.14
C LEU A 55 -73.50 -33.75 33.27
N LYS A 56 -72.50 -34.39 33.83
CA LYS A 56 -71.29 -34.76 33.05
C LYS A 56 -71.49 -35.91 32.07
N ASN A 57 -72.56 -36.65 32.19
CA ASN A 57 -72.83 -37.87 31.38
C ASN A 57 -74.08 -37.77 30.50
N GLU A 58 -74.81 -36.70 30.49
CA GLU A 58 -76.03 -36.54 29.65
C GLU A 58 -75.69 -35.76 28.37
N ASN A 59 -76.42 -36.11 27.27
CA ASN A 59 -76.32 -35.36 26.03
C ASN A 59 -76.88 -33.94 26.23
N LEU A 60 -76.06 -32.93 26.07
CA LEU A 60 -76.43 -31.51 26.13
C LEU A 60 -77.51 -31.23 25.03
N PRO A 61 -78.63 -30.50 25.34
CA PRO A 61 -79.60 -30.09 24.39
C PRO A 61 -78.96 -29.26 23.26
N SER A 62 -79.56 -29.30 22.06
CA SER A 62 -79.14 -28.41 21.01
C SER A 62 -79.33 -26.93 21.41
N LEU A 63 -78.50 -26.01 20.82
CA LEU A 63 -78.62 -24.58 21.14
C LEU A 63 -80.04 -24.04 20.97
N LYS A 64 -80.80 -24.49 19.99
CA LYS A 64 -82.19 -24.09 19.78
C LYS A 64 -83.11 -24.60 20.85
N GLU A 65 -82.93 -25.82 21.28
CA GLU A 65 -83.73 -26.40 22.38
C GLU A 65 -83.40 -25.67 23.69
N ALA A 66 -82.13 -25.36 23.96
CA ALA A 66 -81.72 -24.57 25.12
C ALA A 66 -82.31 -23.15 25.12
N GLU A 67 -82.40 -22.49 23.93
CA GLU A 67 -83.02 -21.17 23.76
C GLU A 67 -84.57 -21.27 24.03
N GLU A 68 -85.23 -22.27 23.53
CA GLU A 68 -86.69 -22.50 23.77
C GLU A 68 -86.93 -22.70 25.28
N MET A 69 -86.13 -23.52 25.92
CA MET A 69 -86.24 -23.78 27.37
C MET A 69 -86.07 -22.53 28.20
N LEU A 70 -84.99 -21.74 27.94
CA LEU A 70 -84.70 -20.53 28.65
C LEU A 70 -85.72 -19.40 28.38
N SER A 71 -86.31 -19.34 27.19
CA SER A 71 -87.37 -18.36 26.87
C SER A 71 -88.59 -18.47 27.73
N GLN A 72 -88.95 -19.68 28.18
CA GLN A 72 -90.09 -19.95 29.08
C GLN A 72 -89.86 -19.33 30.49
N TYR A 73 -88.55 -19.09 30.85
CA TYR A 73 -88.16 -18.45 32.12
C TYR A 73 -87.82 -16.96 31.97
N GLY A 74 -88.19 -16.35 30.82
CA GLY A 74 -88.05 -14.90 30.59
C GLY A 74 -86.68 -14.42 29.98
N TYR A 75 -85.83 -15.33 29.46
CA TYR A 75 -84.61 -15.04 28.75
C TYR A 75 -84.80 -15.02 27.24
N GLU A 76 -85.28 -13.91 26.70
CA GLU A 76 -85.65 -13.75 25.28
C GLU A 76 -84.44 -13.67 24.30
N SER A 77 -83.24 -13.46 24.77
CA SER A 77 -82.04 -13.43 23.92
C SER A 77 -80.74 -13.78 24.67
N ILE A 78 -79.75 -14.28 23.90
CA ILE A 78 -78.38 -14.55 24.43
C ILE A 78 -77.81 -13.40 25.18
N ARG A 79 -78.11 -12.13 24.78
CA ARG A 79 -77.57 -10.90 25.42
C ARG A 79 -78.21 -10.57 26.74
N SER A 80 -79.41 -11.05 26.99
CA SER A 80 -80.19 -10.81 28.22
C SER A 80 -79.83 -11.76 29.36
N THR A 81 -78.95 -12.72 29.12
CA THR A 81 -78.48 -13.66 30.16
C THR A 81 -77.19 -13.15 30.83
N PHE A 82 -77.03 -13.47 32.14
CA PHE A 82 -75.80 -13.22 32.88
C PHE A 82 -74.53 -13.72 32.16
N PHE A 83 -74.63 -14.86 31.47
CA PHE A 83 -73.56 -15.45 30.69
C PHE A 83 -73.18 -14.63 29.44
N GLY A 84 -74.14 -13.92 28.81
CA GLY A 84 -73.87 -13.05 27.69
C GLY A 84 -73.03 -11.81 28.04
N GLU A 85 -73.26 -11.22 29.19
CA GLU A 85 -72.44 -10.13 29.70
C GLU A 85 -71.02 -10.57 30.05
N GLU A 86 -70.86 -11.78 30.61
CA GLU A 86 -69.58 -12.41 30.90
C GLU A 86 -68.78 -12.66 29.64
N LEU A 87 -69.39 -13.19 28.57
CA LEU A 87 -68.77 -13.39 27.28
C LEU A 87 -68.28 -12.08 26.65
N ILE A 88 -69.11 -11.03 26.66
CA ILE A 88 -68.74 -9.74 26.09
C ILE A 88 -67.55 -9.16 26.87
N ARG A 89 -67.51 -9.30 28.18
CA ARG A 89 -66.42 -8.84 29.03
C ARG A 89 -65.12 -9.61 28.73
N HIS A 90 -65.18 -10.93 28.56
CA HIS A 90 -63.99 -11.74 28.21
C HIS A 90 -63.45 -11.39 26.81
N CYS A 91 -64.32 -11.27 25.81
CA CYS A 91 -63.95 -10.87 24.46
C CYS A 91 -63.29 -9.46 24.44
N PHE A 92 -63.82 -8.54 25.24
CA PHE A 92 -63.26 -7.21 25.41
C PHE A 92 -61.83 -7.24 25.97
N TRP A 93 -61.57 -8.05 27.02
CA TRP A 93 -60.25 -8.22 27.57
C TRP A 93 -59.25 -8.92 26.63
N ILE A 94 -59.70 -9.89 25.82
CA ILE A 94 -58.88 -10.55 24.81
C ILE A 94 -58.43 -9.51 23.75
N ILE A 95 -59.36 -8.70 23.25
CA ILE A 95 -59.06 -7.67 22.27
C ILE A 95 -58.08 -6.60 22.86
N ILE A 96 -58.36 -6.14 24.05
CA ILE A 96 -57.45 -5.15 24.71
C ILE A 96 -56.05 -5.74 24.91
N GLY A 97 -55.96 -6.97 25.42
CA GLY A 97 -54.67 -7.66 25.59
C GLY A 97 -53.89 -7.81 24.29
N SER A 98 -54.58 -8.17 23.21
CA SER A 98 -54.01 -8.27 21.87
C SER A 98 -53.49 -6.93 21.35
N VAL A 99 -54.29 -5.87 21.47
CA VAL A 99 -53.86 -4.49 21.08
C VAL A 99 -52.66 -4.03 21.87
N ILE A 100 -52.60 -4.27 23.18
CA ILE A 100 -51.43 -3.90 24.01
C ILE A 100 -50.22 -4.68 23.59
N CYS A 101 -50.34 -5.98 23.35
CA CYS A 101 -49.24 -6.84 22.85
C CYS A 101 -48.71 -6.37 21.48
N PHE A 102 -49.62 -6.07 20.56
CA PHE A 102 -49.27 -5.53 19.24
C PHE A 102 -48.53 -4.22 19.32
N LEU A 103 -49.01 -3.26 20.16
CA LEU A 103 -48.32 -1.99 20.40
C LEU A 103 -46.94 -2.19 21.02
N GLY A 104 -46.82 -3.16 21.92
CA GLY A 104 -45.51 -3.53 22.51
C GLY A 104 -44.52 -4.01 21.45
N ILE A 105 -44.94 -4.86 20.54
CA ILE A 105 -44.11 -5.34 19.42
C ILE A 105 -43.70 -4.18 18.49
N VAL A 106 -44.66 -3.29 18.16
CA VAL A 106 -44.37 -2.10 17.34
C VAL A 106 -43.30 -1.20 18.01
N LEU A 107 -43.41 -0.97 19.31
CA LEU A 107 -42.45 -0.18 20.08
C LEU A 107 -41.05 -0.84 20.08
N ILE A 108 -40.97 -2.15 20.29
CA ILE A 108 -39.70 -2.90 20.26
C ILE A 108 -39.04 -2.78 18.85
N LEU A 109 -39.82 -3.01 17.79
CA LEU A 109 -39.32 -2.89 16.41
C LEU A 109 -38.86 -1.46 16.10
N PHE A 110 -39.60 -0.46 16.55
CA PHE A 110 -39.22 0.95 16.41
C PHE A 110 -37.94 1.28 17.18
N TYR A 111 -37.79 0.77 18.41
CA TYR A 111 -36.59 0.97 19.21
C TYR A 111 -35.34 0.34 18.55
N VAL A 112 -35.45 -0.91 18.07
CA VAL A 112 -34.36 -1.60 17.36
C VAL A 112 -33.98 -0.84 16.08
N TRP A 113 -34.98 -0.41 15.30
CA TRP A 113 -34.77 0.39 14.11
C TRP A 113 -34.08 1.73 14.41
N TYR A 114 -34.53 2.44 15.43
CA TYR A 114 -33.96 3.73 15.86
C TYR A 114 -32.50 3.56 16.29
N ARG A 115 -32.20 2.51 17.06
CA ARG A 115 -30.83 2.20 17.49
C ARG A 115 -29.93 1.91 16.30
N GLN A 116 -30.33 1.00 15.40
CA GLN A 116 -29.57 0.66 14.20
C GLN A 116 -29.31 1.88 13.31
N ARG A 117 -30.29 2.75 13.19
CA ARG A 117 -30.14 3.98 12.41
C ARG A 117 -29.10 4.91 13.02
N LYS A 118 -29.12 5.09 14.33
CA LYS A 118 -28.16 5.94 15.02
C LYS A 118 -26.73 5.39 14.88
N ASP A 119 -26.54 4.09 15.02
CA ASP A 119 -25.24 3.43 14.87
C ASP A 119 -24.71 3.58 13.42
N PHE A 120 -25.59 3.53 12.43
CA PHE A 120 -25.23 3.74 11.03
C PHE A 120 -24.89 5.21 10.71
N GLU A 121 -25.60 6.17 11.27
CA GLU A 121 -25.30 7.61 11.12
C GLU A 121 -23.93 7.95 11.74
N SER A 122 -23.59 7.42 12.93
CA SER A 122 -22.26 7.62 13.54
C SER A 122 -21.14 7.02 12.69
N LEU A 123 -21.34 5.85 12.10
CA LEU A 123 -20.38 5.24 11.20
C LEU A 123 -20.11 6.10 9.95
N LEU A 124 -21.16 6.66 9.35
CA LEU A 124 -21.02 7.55 8.20
C LEU A 124 -20.26 8.84 8.54
N GLU A 125 -20.48 9.39 9.76
CA GLU A 125 -19.75 10.56 10.24
C GLU A 125 -18.25 10.24 10.41
N GLU A 126 -17.90 9.08 10.98
CA GLU A 126 -16.50 8.64 11.12
C GLU A 126 -15.82 8.46 9.77
N ILE A 127 -16.45 7.76 8.82
CA ILE A 127 -15.92 7.58 7.47
C ILE A 127 -15.74 8.94 6.77
N SER A 128 -16.71 9.86 6.94
CA SER A 128 -16.64 11.19 6.37
C SER A 128 -15.47 11.99 6.96
N ALA A 129 -15.24 11.90 8.27
CA ALA A 129 -14.11 12.53 8.95
C ALA A 129 -12.76 11.98 8.44
N MET A 130 -12.63 10.65 8.30
CA MET A 130 -11.43 10.02 7.73
C MET A 130 -11.15 10.49 6.29
N LEU A 131 -12.18 10.59 5.45
CA LEU A 131 -12.03 11.08 4.08
C LEU A 131 -11.62 12.56 4.04
N GLU A 132 -12.11 13.38 4.96
CA GLU A 132 -11.69 14.78 5.10
C GLU A 132 -10.25 14.90 5.57
N ASP A 133 -9.80 14.04 6.50
CA ASP A 133 -8.40 13.93 6.91
C ASP A 133 -7.51 13.53 5.73
N PHE A 134 -7.93 12.56 4.92
CA PHE A 134 -7.21 12.18 3.70
C PHE A 134 -7.14 13.34 2.70
N ARG A 135 -8.22 14.10 2.53
CA ARG A 135 -8.25 15.30 1.69
C ARG A 135 -7.29 16.38 2.18
N SER A 136 -7.12 16.53 3.48
CA SER A 136 -6.18 17.47 4.09
C SER A 136 -4.71 17.02 3.99
N GLY A 137 -4.47 15.77 3.54
CA GLY A 137 -3.15 15.16 3.43
C GLY A 137 -2.64 14.50 4.72
N ASN A 138 -3.53 14.29 5.69
CA ASN A 138 -3.28 13.49 6.87
C ASN A 138 -3.81 12.07 6.63
N PHE A 139 -2.90 11.12 6.35
CA PHE A 139 -3.25 9.73 6.03
C PHE A 139 -3.08 8.77 7.21
N ARG A 140 -2.79 9.29 8.42
CA ARG A 140 -2.70 8.47 9.63
C ARG A 140 -4.11 8.19 10.11
N THR A 141 -4.48 6.93 10.13
CA THR A 141 -5.70 6.42 10.75
C THR A 141 -5.31 5.91 12.13
N ASP A 142 -5.70 6.63 13.19
CA ASP A 142 -5.65 6.05 14.52
C ASP A 142 -6.64 4.88 14.57
N LEU A 143 -6.22 3.78 15.18
CA LEU A 143 -6.93 2.49 15.23
C LEU A 143 -8.32 2.60 15.91
N LEU A 144 -9.29 3.22 15.21
CA LEU A 144 -10.67 3.39 15.69
C LEU A 144 -11.48 2.09 15.70
N TRP A 145 -10.98 1.04 15.02
CA TRP A 145 -11.68 -0.26 14.90
C TRP A 145 -11.55 -1.16 16.13
N GLU A 146 -10.70 -0.83 17.13
CA GLU A 146 -10.60 -1.58 18.39
C GLU A 146 -11.90 -1.61 19.20
N HIS A 147 -12.85 -0.72 18.91
CA HIS A 147 -14.13 -0.61 19.60
C HIS A 147 -15.31 -1.25 18.88
N LEU A 148 -15.11 -1.84 17.70
CA LEU A 148 -16.16 -2.53 16.98
C LEU A 148 -16.36 -3.94 17.52
N GLU A 149 -17.58 -4.22 18.03
CA GLU A 149 -18.00 -5.55 18.45
C GLU A 149 -17.87 -6.56 17.31
N ASP A 150 -17.60 -7.84 17.64
CA ASP A 150 -17.23 -8.93 16.71
C ASP A 150 -18.23 -9.21 15.57
N ASP A 151 -19.48 -8.71 15.68
CA ASP A 151 -20.54 -8.99 14.70
C ASP A 151 -20.51 -8.09 13.43
N ALA A 152 -19.60 -7.12 13.35
CA ALA A 152 -19.50 -6.16 12.24
C ALA A 152 -18.40 -6.51 11.22
N SER A 153 -18.26 -7.77 10.84
CA SER A 153 -17.15 -8.23 9.97
C SER A 153 -16.97 -7.42 8.67
N ARG A 154 -18.06 -7.02 8.02
CA ARG A 154 -18.02 -6.20 6.79
C ARG A 154 -17.58 -4.75 7.03
N ILE A 155 -17.93 -4.19 8.16
CA ILE A 155 -17.52 -2.83 8.54
C ILE A 155 -16.03 -2.83 8.86
N LYS A 156 -15.56 -3.83 9.59
CA LYS A 156 -14.15 -4.06 9.88
C LYS A 156 -13.31 -4.21 8.59
N ASP A 157 -13.84 -4.91 7.58
CA ASP A 157 -13.18 -5.03 6.27
C ASP A 157 -13.03 -3.67 5.58
N ILE A 158 -14.06 -2.80 5.66
CA ILE A 158 -14.00 -1.44 5.11
C ILE A 158 -12.93 -0.61 5.82
N TYR A 159 -12.88 -0.64 7.15
CA TYR A 159 -11.86 0.06 7.92
C TYR A 159 -10.44 -0.43 7.59
N MET A 160 -10.20 -1.74 7.51
CA MET A 160 -8.90 -2.30 7.12
C MET A 160 -8.49 -1.88 5.71
N GLN A 161 -9.44 -1.81 4.77
CA GLN A 161 -9.16 -1.32 3.42
C GLN A 161 -8.83 0.18 3.41
N MET A 162 -9.52 1.00 4.23
CA MET A 162 -9.22 2.43 4.37
C MET A 162 -7.86 2.66 5.03
N GLU A 163 -7.51 1.90 6.06
CA GLU A 163 -6.19 1.93 6.70
C GLU A 163 -5.08 1.56 5.72
N SER A 164 -5.28 0.48 4.94
CA SER A 164 -4.36 0.10 3.87
C SER A 164 -4.21 1.20 2.82
N LEU A 165 -5.30 1.86 2.45
CA LEU A 165 -5.29 2.98 1.52
C LEU A 165 -4.56 4.19 2.10
N GLY A 166 -4.80 4.51 3.37
CA GLY A 166 -4.09 5.58 4.09
C GLY A 166 -2.59 5.34 4.13
N SER A 167 -2.15 4.12 4.49
CA SER A 167 -0.74 3.74 4.50
C SER A 167 -0.09 3.83 3.11
N TYR A 168 -0.81 3.45 2.07
CA TYR A 168 -0.36 3.57 0.69
C TYR A 168 -0.18 5.04 0.27
N PHE A 169 -1.12 5.92 0.61
CA PHE A 169 -0.99 7.35 0.32
C PHE A 169 0.14 8.00 1.10
N GLU A 170 0.37 7.62 2.37
CA GLU A 170 1.51 8.13 3.14
C GLU A 170 2.84 7.72 2.50
N GLN A 171 2.97 6.46 2.04
CA GLN A 171 4.14 5.99 1.30
C GLN A 171 4.35 6.76 -0.01
N LEU A 172 3.27 7.01 -0.78
CA LEU A 172 3.34 7.81 -2.00
C LEU A 172 3.78 9.25 -1.72
N LYS A 173 3.24 9.87 -0.69
CA LYS A 173 3.60 11.23 -0.25
C LYS A 173 5.07 11.31 0.15
N GLU A 174 5.55 10.35 0.95
CA GLU A 174 6.97 10.28 1.32
C GLU A 174 7.86 10.05 0.09
N ALA A 175 7.47 9.15 -0.82
CA ALA A 175 8.22 8.91 -2.05
C ALA A 175 8.28 10.18 -2.92
N ALA A 176 7.17 10.88 -3.11
CA ALA A 176 7.11 12.14 -3.85
C ALA A 176 7.94 13.26 -3.18
N ALA A 177 7.91 13.34 -1.84
CA ALA A 177 8.73 14.29 -1.09
C ALA A 177 10.23 14.00 -1.24
N ARG A 178 10.62 12.73 -1.18
CA ARG A 178 12.04 12.31 -1.40
C ARG A 178 12.47 12.62 -2.84
N GLU A 179 11.65 12.36 -3.83
CA GLU A 179 11.94 12.64 -5.24
C GLU A 179 12.10 14.15 -5.48
N LYS A 180 11.21 14.96 -4.91
CA LYS A 180 11.31 16.43 -4.96
C LYS A 180 12.61 16.94 -4.32
N GLU A 181 13.00 16.44 -3.15
CA GLU A 181 14.24 16.86 -2.48
C GLU A 181 15.47 16.38 -3.26
N ASN A 182 15.44 15.17 -3.82
CA ASN A 182 16.51 14.67 -4.70
C ASN A 182 16.66 15.57 -5.93
N THR A 183 15.57 15.96 -6.57
CA THR A 183 15.58 16.85 -7.75
C THR A 183 16.14 18.24 -7.38
N LYS A 184 15.71 18.80 -6.24
CA LYS A 184 16.22 20.09 -5.74
C LYS A 184 17.70 20.04 -5.44
N SER A 185 18.16 18.99 -4.75
CA SER A 185 19.60 18.76 -4.48
C SER A 185 20.38 18.67 -5.79
N MET A 186 19.88 17.89 -6.76
CA MET A 186 20.51 17.75 -8.07
C MET A 186 20.67 19.10 -8.81
N VAL A 187 19.62 19.92 -8.86
CA VAL A 187 19.69 21.26 -9.51
C VAL A 187 20.72 22.16 -8.81
N THR A 188 20.76 22.08 -7.49
CA THR A 188 21.74 22.85 -6.69
C THR A 188 23.17 22.40 -7.00
N ASP A 189 23.40 21.08 -7.00
CA ASP A 189 24.72 20.51 -7.27
C ASP A 189 25.19 20.83 -8.71
N ILE A 190 24.31 20.69 -9.70
CA ILE A 190 24.59 21.08 -11.09
C ILE A 190 25.00 22.55 -11.17
N SER A 191 24.25 23.42 -10.50
CA SER A 191 24.51 24.85 -10.50
C SER A 191 25.93 25.18 -9.94
N HIS A 192 26.30 24.52 -8.85
CA HIS A 192 27.63 24.68 -8.26
C HIS A 192 28.75 24.13 -9.17
N GLN A 193 28.52 22.94 -9.79
CA GLN A 193 29.51 22.31 -10.65
C GLN A 193 29.73 23.05 -11.98
N LEU A 194 28.71 23.75 -12.48
CA LEU A 194 28.83 24.62 -13.66
C LEU A 194 29.50 25.96 -13.33
N LYS A 195 29.17 26.57 -12.18
CA LYS A 195 29.65 27.89 -11.81
C LYS A 195 31.17 27.94 -11.68
N THR A 196 31.81 26.92 -11.13
CA THR A 196 33.26 26.86 -10.88
C THR A 196 34.07 26.87 -12.18
N PRO A 197 33.90 25.97 -13.15
CA PRO A 197 34.63 25.97 -14.41
C PRO A 197 34.32 27.21 -15.27
N MET A 198 33.08 27.71 -15.24
CA MET A 198 32.71 28.95 -15.95
C MET A 198 33.43 30.16 -15.37
N ALA A 199 33.53 30.27 -14.04
CA ALA A 199 34.29 31.35 -13.41
C ALA A 199 35.77 31.26 -13.71
N ALA A 200 36.35 30.04 -13.70
CA ALA A 200 37.75 29.82 -14.06
C ALA A 200 38.01 30.15 -15.53
N LEU A 201 37.11 29.75 -16.44
CA LEU A 201 37.21 30.07 -17.85
C LEU A 201 37.16 31.58 -18.09
N LYS A 202 36.21 32.28 -17.43
CA LYS A 202 36.08 33.73 -17.52
C LYS A 202 37.38 34.44 -17.03
N ALA A 203 37.91 34.03 -15.88
CA ALA A 203 39.17 34.60 -15.34
C ALA A 203 40.35 34.34 -16.28
N CYS A 204 40.47 33.15 -16.89
CA CYS A 204 41.49 32.86 -17.86
C CYS A 204 41.39 33.75 -19.12
N LEU A 205 40.20 34.03 -19.62
CA LEU A 205 39.93 34.89 -20.77
C LEU A 205 40.27 36.36 -20.42
N GLU A 206 39.87 36.85 -19.23
CA GLU A 206 40.21 38.21 -18.76
C GLU A 206 41.71 38.42 -18.66
N ILE A 207 42.48 37.38 -18.28
CA ILE A 207 43.95 37.45 -18.28
C ILE A 207 44.51 37.43 -19.70
N LEU A 208 43.97 36.62 -20.60
CA LEU A 208 44.38 36.52 -21.99
C LEU A 208 44.20 37.82 -22.79
N ASP A 209 43.29 38.69 -22.34
CA ASP A 209 43.03 40.03 -22.93
C ASP A 209 44.07 41.09 -22.47
N GLN A 210 45.00 40.76 -21.55
CA GLN A 210 46.07 41.66 -21.14
C GLN A 210 47.18 41.72 -22.17
N GLU A 211 47.70 42.91 -22.44
CA GLU A 211 48.72 43.15 -23.47
C GLU A 211 50.15 42.67 -23.05
N ASP A 212 50.43 42.56 -21.74
CA ASP A 212 51.75 42.31 -21.22
C ASP A 212 52.09 40.82 -20.95
N LEU A 213 51.34 39.89 -21.55
CA LEU A 213 51.55 38.44 -21.39
C LEU A 213 52.73 37.94 -22.24
N THR A 214 53.60 37.14 -21.62
CA THR A 214 54.60 36.35 -22.39
C THR A 214 53.93 35.25 -23.18
N GLU A 215 54.60 34.76 -24.21
CA GLU A 215 54.10 33.66 -25.04
C GLU A 215 53.91 32.35 -24.26
N GLU A 216 54.75 32.11 -23.24
CA GLU A 216 54.62 30.96 -22.32
C GLU A 216 53.35 31.06 -21.46
N GLU A 217 53.11 32.23 -20.87
CA GLU A 217 51.89 32.46 -20.08
C GLU A 217 50.62 32.37 -20.94
N ARG A 218 50.65 32.93 -22.14
CA ARG A 218 49.56 32.85 -23.09
C ARG A 218 49.21 31.39 -23.44
N LYS A 219 50.23 30.57 -23.70
CA LYS A 219 50.05 29.13 -23.96
C LYS A 219 49.47 28.39 -22.75
N GLU A 220 49.94 28.69 -21.56
CA GLU A 220 49.44 28.07 -20.34
C GLU A 220 47.98 28.45 -20.07
N PHE A 221 47.57 29.72 -20.20
CA PHE A 221 46.17 30.11 -20.03
C PHE A 221 45.26 29.53 -21.11
N LEU A 222 45.70 29.46 -22.34
CA LEU A 222 44.97 28.77 -23.41
C LEU A 222 44.77 27.26 -23.12
N ARG A 223 45.80 26.62 -22.55
CA ARG A 223 45.69 25.21 -22.10
C ARG A 223 44.68 25.10 -21.00
N ARG A 224 44.71 25.96 -19.98
CA ARG A 224 43.72 25.99 -18.89
C ARG A 224 42.31 26.22 -19.40
N CYS A 225 42.09 27.11 -20.36
CA CYS A 225 40.80 27.30 -21.00
C CYS A 225 40.28 26.04 -21.65
N ARG A 226 41.13 25.33 -22.43
CA ARG A 226 40.77 24.04 -23.05
C ARG A 226 40.41 22.99 -22.00
N ASP A 227 41.18 22.90 -20.92
CA ASP A 227 40.93 21.97 -19.83
C ASP A 227 39.57 22.23 -19.16
N GLN A 228 39.18 23.50 -18.95
CA GLN A 228 37.89 23.88 -18.39
C GLN A 228 36.74 23.55 -19.36
N MET A 229 36.92 23.81 -20.66
CA MET A 229 35.91 23.45 -21.70
C MET A 229 35.71 21.97 -21.75
N THR A 230 36.75 21.15 -21.78
CA THR A 230 36.67 19.68 -21.78
C THR A 230 35.93 19.18 -20.53
N GLY A 231 36.19 19.78 -19.36
CA GLY A 231 35.46 19.48 -18.11
C GLY A 231 33.96 19.79 -18.21
N LEU A 232 33.59 20.93 -18.83
CA LEU A 232 32.19 21.30 -19.05
C LEU A 232 31.48 20.34 -20.05
N GLU A 233 32.15 19.94 -21.12
CA GLU A 233 31.63 18.95 -22.07
C GLU A 233 31.39 17.60 -21.40
N GLN A 234 32.32 17.12 -20.58
CA GLN A 234 32.16 15.89 -19.80
C GLN A 234 31.01 16.00 -18.80
N LEU A 235 30.88 17.13 -18.10
CA LEU A 235 29.78 17.38 -17.17
C LEU A 235 28.43 17.38 -17.90
N SER A 236 28.34 18.09 -19.03
CA SER A 236 27.12 18.14 -19.86
C SER A 236 26.72 16.74 -20.35
N SER A 237 27.67 15.96 -20.88
CA SER A 237 27.42 14.61 -21.35
C SER A 237 26.90 13.69 -20.23
N ALA A 238 27.52 13.80 -19.04
CA ALA A 238 27.12 13.02 -17.90
C ALA A 238 25.72 13.42 -17.36
N LEU A 239 25.38 14.71 -17.40
CA LEU A 239 24.05 15.21 -17.02
C LEU A 239 22.97 14.68 -17.99
N ILE A 240 23.25 14.64 -19.30
CA ILE A 240 22.34 14.07 -20.29
C ILE A 240 22.11 12.57 -19.99
N GLN A 241 23.15 11.83 -19.64
CA GLN A 241 23.03 10.41 -19.29
C GLN A 241 22.18 10.21 -18.04
N ILE A 242 22.42 11.00 -16.96
CA ILE A 242 21.61 10.97 -15.72
C ILE A 242 20.14 11.29 -16.04
N SER A 243 19.89 12.42 -16.72
CA SER A 243 18.53 12.84 -17.09
C SER A 243 17.77 11.75 -17.85
N ARG A 244 18.41 11.10 -18.82
CA ARG A 244 17.82 9.98 -19.55
C ARG A 244 17.56 8.77 -18.69
N MET A 245 18.39 8.51 -17.68
CA MET A 245 18.17 7.40 -16.73
C MET A 245 17.00 7.72 -15.77
N GLU A 246 16.95 8.92 -15.20
CA GLU A 246 15.91 9.30 -14.23
C GLU A 246 14.53 9.40 -14.85
N THR A 247 14.43 9.91 -16.07
CA THR A 247 13.14 10.01 -16.79
C THR A 247 12.61 8.66 -17.31
N GLY A 248 13.31 7.55 -17.04
CA GLY A 248 12.93 6.24 -17.55
C GLY A 248 13.05 6.09 -19.07
N ILE A 249 13.60 7.12 -19.76
CA ILE A 249 13.84 7.09 -21.21
C ILE A 249 14.91 6.05 -21.56
N ILE A 250 15.83 5.78 -20.64
CA ILE A 250 16.75 4.65 -20.79
C ILE A 250 16.07 3.40 -20.26
N THR A 251 15.49 2.64 -21.15
CA THR A 251 15.14 1.24 -20.92
C THR A 251 16.40 0.40 -21.17
N LEU A 252 16.81 -0.37 -20.18
CA LEU A 252 17.86 -1.36 -20.38
C LEU A 252 17.35 -2.45 -21.35
N TYR A 253 18.11 -2.73 -22.35
CA TYR A 253 17.85 -3.86 -23.25
C TYR A 253 18.59 -5.09 -22.70
N MET A 254 17.91 -5.80 -21.80
CA MET A 254 18.46 -7.02 -21.20
C MET A 254 18.50 -8.13 -22.23
N GLU A 255 19.69 -8.63 -22.53
CA GLU A 255 19.92 -9.73 -23.48
C GLU A 255 20.78 -10.82 -22.82
N GLU A 256 20.50 -12.07 -23.13
CA GLU A 256 21.34 -13.19 -22.70
C GLU A 256 22.62 -13.23 -23.54
N LYS A 257 23.69 -12.71 -22.96
CA LYS A 257 25.01 -12.66 -23.63
C LYS A 257 26.11 -13.08 -22.66
N ARG A 258 27.25 -13.48 -23.22
CA ARG A 258 28.44 -13.81 -22.44
C ARG A 258 28.97 -12.52 -21.79
N ILE A 259 28.95 -12.49 -20.44
CA ILE A 259 29.44 -11.33 -19.69
C ILE A 259 30.93 -11.08 -19.93
N PHE A 260 31.71 -12.12 -20.22
CA PHE A 260 33.12 -12.02 -20.58
C PHE A 260 33.35 -11.14 -21.83
N ASP A 261 32.50 -11.24 -22.88
CA ASP A 261 32.59 -10.39 -24.04
C ASP A 261 32.40 -8.91 -23.70
N THR A 262 31.54 -8.62 -22.76
CA THR A 262 31.31 -7.25 -22.26
C THR A 262 32.51 -6.73 -21.47
N VAL A 263 33.12 -7.58 -20.62
CA VAL A 263 34.37 -7.23 -19.93
C VAL A 263 35.49 -6.94 -20.94
N LEU A 264 35.67 -7.79 -21.96
CA LEU A 264 36.64 -7.56 -23.00
C LEU A 264 36.41 -6.26 -23.78
N LEU A 265 35.15 -5.95 -24.10
CA LEU A 265 34.81 -4.70 -24.78
C LEU A 265 35.24 -3.48 -23.94
N ALA A 266 35.01 -3.54 -22.62
CA ALA A 266 35.41 -2.49 -21.71
C ALA A 266 36.94 -2.36 -21.58
N VAL A 267 37.63 -3.49 -21.40
CA VAL A 267 39.10 -3.54 -21.34
C VAL A 267 39.73 -2.95 -22.60
N ASN A 268 39.28 -3.36 -23.77
CA ASN A 268 39.80 -2.88 -25.07
C ASN A 268 39.66 -1.34 -25.22
N ARG A 269 38.64 -0.72 -24.63
CA ARG A 269 38.49 0.75 -24.62
C ARG A 269 39.45 1.45 -23.70
N ILE A 270 39.95 0.77 -22.67
CA ILE A 270 40.85 1.35 -21.67
C ILE A 270 42.32 1.13 -21.99
N ILE A 271 42.67 0.08 -22.72
CA ILE A 271 44.06 -0.26 -23.11
C ILE A 271 44.84 0.97 -23.59
N PRO A 272 44.38 1.82 -24.54
CA PRO A 272 45.17 2.94 -25.02
C PRO A 272 45.55 3.93 -23.88
N LYS A 273 44.63 4.20 -22.95
CA LYS A 273 44.89 5.09 -21.81
C LYS A 273 45.82 4.45 -20.78
N ALA A 274 45.76 3.13 -20.61
CA ALA A 274 46.61 2.39 -19.71
C ALA A 274 48.06 2.35 -20.26
N GLU A 275 48.21 2.11 -21.56
CA GLU A 275 49.50 2.12 -22.27
C GLU A 275 50.19 3.49 -22.19
N ASP A 276 49.46 4.59 -22.41
CA ASP A 276 50.00 5.95 -22.29
C ASP A 276 50.61 6.20 -20.90
N LYS A 277 50.06 5.53 -19.87
CA LYS A 277 50.54 5.63 -18.47
C LYS A 277 51.45 4.45 -18.08
N LYS A 278 51.73 3.52 -18.98
CA LYS A 278 52.52 2.30 -18.77
C LYS A 278 51.89 1.41 -17.66
N ILE A 279 50.57 1.34 -17.61
CA ILE A 279 49.83 0.49 -16.66
C ILE A 279 49.50 -0.81 -17.33
N GLU A 280 49.80 -1.93 -16.67
CA GLU A 280 49.44 -3.27 -17.14
C GLU A 280 48.04 -3.64 -16.71
N ILE A 281 47.21 -4.19 -17.61
CA ILE A 281 45.88 -4.72 -17.28
C ILE A 281 45.93 -6.25 -17.28
N GLU A 282 45.71 -6.87 -16.12
CA GLU A 282 45.66 -8.33 -15.94
C GLU A 282 44.19 -8.80 -15.89
N LEU A 283 43.91 -9.84 -16.68
CA LEU A 283 42.59 -10.50 -16.65
C LEU A 283 42.70 -11.85 -15.94
N GLU A 284 42.09 -12.00 -14.80
CA GLU A 284 42.04 -13.24 -14.01
C GLU A 284 40.61 -13.83 -14.07
N ILE A 285 40.22 -14.41 -15.18
CA ILE A 285 38.89 -14.96 -15.45
C ILE A 285 38.99 -16.44 -15.71
N PRO A 286 38.52 -17.33 -14.81
CA PRO A 286 38.54 -18.77 -15.01
C PRO A 286 37.80 -19.19 -16.31
N GLU A 287 38.31 -20.19 -17.02
CA GLU A 287 37.69 -20.69 -18.27
C GLU A 287 36.19 -20.95 -18.19
N PRO A 288 35.64 -21.59 -17.10
CA PRO A 288 34.20 -21.80 -17.00
C PRO A 288 33.37 -20.50 -16.97
N LEU A 289 33.95 -19.39 -16.52
CA LEU A 289 33.25 -18.10 -16.45
C LEU A 289 33.33 -17.32 -17.78
N GLN A 290 34.25 -17.66 -18.66
CA GLN A 290 34.35 -17.06 -20.00
C GLN A 290 33.18 -17.43 -20.90
N THR A 291 32.54 -18.57 -20.63
CA THR A 291 31.33 -19.02 -21.35
C THR A 291 30.03 -18.68 -20.66
N LEU A 292 30.07 -18.03 -19.48
CA LEU A 292 28.89 -17.73 -18.69
C LEU A 292 27.99 -16.72 -19.41
N ILE A 293 26.76 -17.15 -19.64
CA ILE A 293 25.69 -16.30 -20.18
C ILE A 293 24.95 -15.64 -19.01
N LEU A 294 24.76 -14.33 -19.09
CA LEU A 294 24.06 -13.52 -18.11
C LEU A 294 23.12 -12.56 -18.83
N SER A 295 21.93 -12.37 -18.28
CA SER A 295 20.99 -11.36 -18.78
C SER A 295 21.49 -9.98 -18.37
N HIS A 296 21.94 -9.17 -19.32
CA HIS A 296 22.44 -7.82 -19.09
C HIS A 296 22.37 -6.95 -20.35
N ASP A 297 22.38 -5.64 -20.16
CA ASP A 297 22.59 -4.68 -21.25
C ASP A 297 24.10 -4.50 -21.49
N THR A 298 24.58 -5.03 -22.61
CA THR A 298 26.01 -5.01 -22.96
C THR A 298 26.59 -3.60 -23.00
N LYS A 299 25.85 -2.64 -23.53
CA LYS A 299 26.32 -1.26 -23.69
C LYS A 299 26.49 -0.56 -22.33
N TRP A 300 25.46 -0.65 -21.47
CA TRP A 300 25.49 0.00 -20.16
C TRP A 300 26.40 -0.71 -19.18
N MET A 301 26.45 -2.04 -19.22
CA MET A 301 27.40 -2.78 -18.39
C MET A 301 28.85 -2.50 -18.78
N ALA A 302 29.16 -2.42 -20.08
CA ALA A 302 30.46 -2.01 -20.55
C ALA A 302 30.82 -0.58 -20.08
N GLU A 303 29.87 0.38 -20.12
CA GLU A 303 30.08 1.74 -19.64
C GLU A 303 30.40 1.78 -18.13
N ALA A 304 29.69 0.97 -17.33
CA ALA A 304 29.96 0.82 -15.90
C ALA A 304 31.40 0.32 -15.65
N LEU A 305 31.82 -0.71 -16.38
CA LEU A 305 33.16 -1.27 -16.25
C LEU A 305 34.24 -0.29 -16.75
N ILE A 306 33.99 0.42 -17.86
CA ILE A 306 34.88 1.48 -18.37
C ILE A 306 35.09 2.56 -17.31
N ASN A 307 34.03 3.03 -16.66
CA ASN A 307 34.13 4.04 -15.60
C ASN A 307 34.99 3.57 -14.43
N LEU A 308 34.87 2.29 -14.02
CA LEU A 308 35.71 1.74 -12.94
C LEU A 308 37.18 1.66 -13.38
N MET A 309 37.45 1.14 -14.57
CA MET A 309 38.84 1.00 -15.08
C MET A 309 39.45 2.36 -15.41
N ASP A 310 38.71 3.33 -15.93
CA ASP A 310 39.19 4.71 -16.15
C ASP A 310 39.61 5.37 -14.83
N ASN A 311 38.83 5.17 -13.77
CA ASN A 311 39.25 5.61 -12.43
C ASN A 311 40.51 4.89 -11.94
N ALA A 312 40.58 3.57 -12.16
CA ALA A 312 41.77 2.79 -11.82
C ALA A 312 43.05 3.33 -12.53
N VAL A 313 42.96 3.54 -13.84
CA VAL A 313 44.05 4.14 -14.61
C VAL A 313 44.40 5.54 -14.11
N LYS A 314 43.42 6.36 -13.82
CA LYS A 314 43.56 7.76 -13.42
C LYS A 314 44.28 7.90 -12.11
N TYR A 315 43.92 7.10 -11.10
CA TYR A 315 44.42 7.23 -9.73
C TYR A 315 45.59 6.31 -9.39
N SER A 316 45.98 5.40 -10.29
CA SER A 316 47.17 4.56 -10.12
C SER A 316 48.44 5.26 -10.60
N PRO A 317 49.60 4.99 -9.99
CA PRO A 317 50.89 5.48 -10.46
C PRO A 317 51.26 4.85 -11.82
N ALA A 318 52.16 5.52 -12.57
CA ALA A 318 52.70 4.96 -13.79
C ALA A 318 53.48 3.66 -13.52
N GLY A 319 53.30 2.65 -14.36
CA GLY A 319 53.97 1.35 -14.23
C GLY A 319 53.31 0.42 -13.21
N SER A 320 52.12 0.77 -12.70
CA SER A 320 51.34 -0.09 -11.81
C SER A 320 50.47 -1.08 -12.60
N ARG A 321 49.70 -1.86 -11.86
CA ARG A 321 48.86 -2.92 -12.41
C ARG A 321 47.41 -2.69 -12.03
N ILE A 322 46.51 -3.00 -12.98
CA ILE A 322 45.07 -3.08 -12.78
C ILE A 322 44.64 -4.50 -13.03
N ARG A 323 43.96 -5.13 -12.07
CA ARG A 323 43.48 -6.49 -12.18
C ARG A 323 41.97 -6.49 -12.33
N VAL A 324 41.47 -7.19 -13.36
CA VAL A 324 40.05 -7.46 -13.56
C VAL A 324 39.82 -8.97 -13.37
N SER A 325 39.02 -9.33 -12.36
CA SER A 325 38.76 -10.73 -12.04
C SER A 325 37.28 -11.02 -11.97
N MET A 326 36.93 -12.29 -12.15
CA MET A 326 35.55 -12.79 -12.02
C MET A 326 35.53 -14.03 -11.15
N ASP A 327 34.58 -14.08 -10.20
CA ASP A 327 34.32 -15.20 -9.31
C ASP A 327 32.84 -15.55 -9.32
N ARG A 328 32.51 -16.84 -9.28
CA ARG A 328 31.13 -17.33 -9.16
C ARG A 328 30.84 -17.80 -7.76
N TRP A 329 29.76 -17.29 -7.20
CA TRP A 329 29.12 -17.77 -5.98
C TRP A 329 27.80 -18.48 -6.34
N ILE A 330 27.14 -19.11 -5.38
CA ILE A 330 25.98 -19.97 -5.68
C ILE A 330 24.95 -19.28 -6.61
N ASN A 331 24.50 -18.09 -6.24
CA ASN A 331 23.45 -17.34 -6.96
C ASN A 331 23.93 -15.99 -7.56
N PHE A 332 25.24 -15.74 -7.50
CA PHE A 332 25.82 -14.47 -7.90
C PHE A 332 27.14 -14.65 -8.62
N ILE A 333 27.45 -13.69 -9.46
CA ILE A 333 28.79 -13.51 -10.02
C ILE A 333 29.38 -12.21 -9.45
N HIS A 334 30.64 -12.23 -9.09
CA HIS A 334 31.41 -11.06 -8.75
C HIS A 334 32.30 -10.67 -9.92
N ILE A 335 32.26 -9.39 -10.31
CA ILE A 335 33.25 -8.77 -11.22
C ILE A 335 34.00 -7.76 -10.40
N CYS A 336 35.33 -7.92 -10.33
CA CYS A 336 36.19 -7.12 -9.50
C CYS A 336 37.16 -6.32 -10.37
N VAL A 337 37.31 -5.02 -10.08
CA VAL A 337 38.33 -4.15 -10.68
C VAL A 337 39.22 -3.66 -9.52
N GLU A 338 40.46 -4.10 -9.51
CA GLU A 338 41.44 -3.82 -8.47
C GLU A 338 42.55 -2.93 -9.02
N ASP A 339 42.90 -1.84 -8.29
CA ASP A 339 43.94 -0.90 -8.63
C ASP A 339 45.03 -0.82 -7.54
N GLU A 340 46.20 -0.31 -7.89
CA GLU A 340 47.32 -0.02 -6.97
C GLU A 340 47.44 1.50 -6.67
N GLY A 341 46.32 2.23 -6.79
CA GLY A 341 46.26 3.67 -6.64
C GLY A 341 46.34 4.19 -5.21
N ILE A 342 45.95 5.44 -5.03
CA ILE A 342 45.98 6.17 -3.76
C ILE A 342 45.03 5.57 -2.70
N GLY A 343 44.08 4.75 -3.11
CA GLY A 343 43.05 4.23 -2.20
C GLY A 343 41.96 5.23 -1.85
N ILE A 344 41.00 4.78 -1.07
CA ILE A 344 39.81 5.55 -0.65
C ILE A 344 39.70 5.45 0.87
N PRO A 345 39.75 6.57 1.61
CA PRO A 345 39.57 6.59 3.06
C PRO A 345 38.25 5.94 3.46
N LYS A 346 38.19 5.21 4.58
CA LYS A 346 37.03 4.44 5.00
C LYS A 346 35.77 5.33 5.13
N GLU A 347 35.94 6.56 5.57
CA GLU A 347 34.89 7.56 5.76
C GLU A 347 34.30 8.06 4.41
N GLU A 348 35.04 7.84 3.31
CA GLU A 348 34.64 8.28 1.96
C GLU A 348 34.09 7.15 1.12
N GLN A 349 34.27 5.87 1.48
CA GLN A 349 33.89 4.71 0.68
C GLN A 349 32.40 4.65 0.36
N HIS A 350 31.52 5.12 1.24
CA HIS A 350 30.08 5.22 0.99
C HIS A 350 29.70 6.47 0.18
N LYS A 351 30.54 7.51 0.20
CA LYS A 351 30.30 8.79 -0.48
C LYS A 351 30.75 8.78 -1.93
N VAL A 352 31.72 7.96 -2.31
CA VAL A 352 32.25 7.94 -3.68
C VAL A 352 31.22 7.60 -4.76
N PHE A 353 30.08 7.00 -4.36
CA PHE A 353 28.95 6.71 -5.24
C PHE A 353 27.88 7.81 -5.23
N GLN A 354 28.09 8.91 -4.48
CA GLN A 354 27.18 10.06 -4.52
C GLN A 354 27.48 10.92 -5.75
N ARG A 355 26.45 11.60 -6.24
CA ARG A 355 26.55 12.51 -7.39
C ARG A 355 27.54 13.63 -7.09
N PHE A 356 28.40 13.94 -8.05
CA PHE A 356 29.39 15.03 -7.97
C PHE A 356 30.39 14.91 -6.82
N TYR A 357 30.39 13.80 -6.10
CA TYR A 357 31.34 13.60 -5.02
C TYR A 357 32.75 13.38 -5.55
N ARG A 358 33.71 14.09 -4.97
CA ARG A 358 35.15 13.95 -5.23
C ARG A 358 35.87 13.92 -3.90
N GLY A 359 36.72 12.92 -3.71
CA GLY A 359 37.50 12.79 -2.49
C GLY A 359 38.32 14.01 -2.15
N GLY A 360 38.59 14.21 -0.87
CA GLY A 360 39.33 15.39 -0.35
C GLY A 360 40.82 15.39 -0.64
N ALA A 361 41.42 14.28 -1.06
CA ALA A 361 42.85 14.14 -1.31
C ALA A 361 43.35 15.12 -2.40
N GLY A 362 44.50 15.74 -2.18
CA GLY A 362 45.08 16.71 -3.13
C GLY A 362 45.29 16.13 -4.53
N GLU A 363 45.61 14.84 -4.63
CA GLU A 363 45.80 14.13 -5.90
C GLU A 363 44.47 13.99 -6.67
N VAL A 364 43.34 13.73 -5.96
CA VAL A 364 42.01 13.69 -6.56
C VAL A 364 41.59 15.06 -7.10
N ARG A 365 41.95 16.15 -6.39
CA ARG A 365 41.64 17.52 -6.82
C ARG A 365 42.37 17.94 -8.08
N ARG A 366 43.63 17.43 -8.27
CA ARG A 366 44.45 17.73 -9.46
C ARG A 366 43.98 17.02 -10.71
N GLN A 367 43.28 15.89 -10.56
CA GLN A 367 42.79 15.11 -11.69
C GLN A 367 41.43 15.68 -12.20
N GLN A 368 41.23 15.73 -13.52
CA GLN A 368 39.97 16.14 -14.10
C GLN A 368 38.89 15.09 -13.86
N GLY A 369 37.65 15.50 -13.60
CA GLY A 369 36.50 14.60 -13.49
C GLY A 369 35.31 15.26 -12.87
N SER A 370 34.12 14.86 -13.35
CA SER A 370 32.82 15.41 -12.95
C SER A 370 32.28 14.86 -11.61
N GLY A 371 32.86 13.77 -11.07
CA GLY A 371 32.31 13.08 -9.90
C GLY A 371 31.01 12.32 -10.18
N ILE A 372 30.72 12.04 -11.43
CA ILE A 372 29.47 11.39 -11.85
C ILE A 372 29.67 9.90 -12.22
N GLY A 373 30.87 9.53 -12.68
CA GLY A 373 31.13 8.18 -13.22
C GLY A 373 30.77 7.05 -12.24
N LEU A 374 31.21 7.13 -10.98
CA LEU A 374 30.89 6.10 -9.97
C LEU A 374 29.40 6.08 -9.59
N PHE A 375 28.76 7.24 -9.54
CA PHE A 375 27.30 7.33 -9.36
C PHE A 375 26.58 6.62 -10.52
N LEU A 376 26.94 6.94 -11.77
CA LEU A 376 26.37 6.30 -12.97
C LEU A 376 26.61 4.79 -12.95
N THR A 377 27.80 4.35 -12.57
CA THR A 377 28.12 2.93 -12.41
C THR A 377 27.16 2.25 -11.44
N ARG A 378 26.93 2.85 -10.27
CA ARG A 378 25.99 2.31 -9.29
C ARG A 378 24.57 2.23 -9.83
N GLU A 379 24.06 3.29 -10.45
CA GLU A 379 22.74 3.30 -11.08
C GLU A 379 22.58 2.21 -12.14
N ILE A 380 23.60 1.99 -12.97
CA ILE A 380 23.60 0.90 -13.97
C ILE A 380 23.50 -0.46 -13.27
N ILE A 381 24.33 -0.70 -12.26
CA ILE A 381 24.37 -1.97 -11.55
C ILE A 381 23.08 -2.23 -10.76
N ASP A 382 22.52 -1.23 -10.08
CA ASP A 382 21.27 -1.33 -9.37
C ASP A 382 20.10 -1.69 -10.32
N ARG A 383 20.07 -1.13 -11.54
CA ARG A 383 19.09 -1.47 -12.58
C ARG A 383 19.29 -2.86 -13.19
N HIS A 384 20.48 -3.46 -13.07
CA HIS A 384 20.73 -4.88 -13.38
C HIS A 384 20.44 -5.79 -12.18
N CYS A 385 19.72 -5.29 -11.15
CA CYS A 385 19.43 -6.01 -9.89
C CYS A 385 20.72 -6.47 -9.17
N GLY A 386 21.84 -5.79 -9.40
CA GLY A 386 23.13 -6.05 -8.80
C GLY A 386 23.42 -5.10 -7.65
N THR A 387 24.61 -5.23 -7.08
CA THR A 387 25.16 -4.30 -6.08
C THR A 387 26.61 -4.00 -6.37
N ILE A 388 27.08 -2.82 -6.00
CA ILE A 388 28.49 -2.43 -6.10
C ILE A 388 29.00 -1.95 -4.75
N LYS A 389 30.21 -2.35 -4.39
CA LYS A 389 30.92 -1.86 -3.20
C LYS A 389 32.38 -1.60 -3.53
N VAL A 390 33.01 -0.77 -2.70
CA VAL A 390 34.47 -0.53 -2.74
C VAL A 390 35.11 -0.98 -1.45
N ILE A 391 36.27 -1.58 -1.55
CA ILE A 391 37.12 -2.01 -0.46
C ILE A 391 38.49 -1.37 -0.66
N SER A 392 38.93 -0.55 0.29
CA SER A 392 40.22 0.14 0.21
C SER A 392 40.71 0.37 1.63
N GLY A 393 42.01 0.27 1.81
CA GLY A 393 42.63 0.36 3.14
C GLY A 393 42.27 -0.81 4.06
N GLY A 394 43.16 -1.32 4.83
CA GLY A 394 42.97 -2.44 5.76
C GLY A 394 43.57 -3.77 5.30
N LYS A 395 43.28 -4.86 6.02
CA LYS A 395 43.97 -6.17 5.82
C LYS A 395 43.76 -6.77 4.43
N LYS A 396 42.59 -6.53 3.81
CA LYS A 396 42.24 -7.14 2.50
C LYS A 396 42.83 -6.36 1.31
N LYS A 397 43.02 -5.05 1.44
CA LYS A 397 43.57 -4.18 0.41
C LYS A 397 44.36 -3.03 1.05
N PRO A 398 45.63 -3.25 1.40
CA PRO A 398 46.46 -2.23 2.08
C PRO A 398 46.83 -1.05 1.18
N LYS A 399 46.87 -1.24 -0.14
CA LYS A 399 47.13 -0.17 -1.13
C LYS A 399 46.06 -0.25 -2.24
N GLY A 400 45.69 0.90 -2.80
CA GLY A 400 44.74 0.99 -3.91
C GLY A 400 43.30 0.73 -3.49
N SER A 401 42.45 0.46 -4.46
CA SER A 401 41.02 0.16 -4.28
C SER A 401 40.62 -1.09 -5.02
N LEU A 402 39.63 -1.79 -4.49
CA LEU A 402 38.94 -2.91 -5.10
C LEU A 402 37.47 -2.54 -5.23
N PHE A 403 37.00 -2.35 -6.45
CA PHE A 403 35.58 -2.24 -6.74
C PHE A 403 35.03 -3.62 -7.08
N GLN A 404 33.99 -4.04 -6.34
CA GLN A 404 33.35 -5.33 -6.51
C GLN A 404 31.89 -5.14 -6.92
N ILE A 405 31.56 -5.56 -8.13
CA ILE A 405 30.20 -5.66 -8.63
C ILE A 405 29.69 -7.07 -8.33
N GLN A 406 28.46 -7.19 -7.86
CA GLN A 406 27.76 -8.45 -7.67
C GLN A 406 26.50 -8.42 -8.53
N LEU A 407 26.36 -9.41 -9.43
CA LEU A 407 25.21 -9.56 -10.31
C LEU A 407 24.52 -10.90 -10.01
N PRO A 408 23.17 -10.97 -10.01
CA PRO A 408 22.47 -12.23 -9.87
C PRO A 408 22.70 -13.10 -11.11
N VAL A 409 22.93 -14.40 -10.90
CA VAL A 409 22.89 -15.40 -11.94
C VAL A 409 21.49 -15.99 -11.89
N ALA A 410 20.71 -15.86 -12.98
CA ALA A 410 19.41 -16.49 -13.06
C ALA A 410 19.58 -18.00 -12.77
N GLY A 411 18.87 -18.51 -11.76
CA GLY A 411 18.94 -19.89 -11.41
C GLY A 411 18.54 -20.78 -12.59
N SER A 412 19.41 -21.67 -12.97
CA SER A 412 19.13 -22.77 -13.87
C SER A 412 18.09 -23.69 -13.29
#